data_ac3c292cde18a51f33be937613e07738
#
_entry.id   ac3c292cde18a51f33be937613e07738
#
_cell.length_a   1.000
_cell.length_b   1.000
_cell.length_c   1.000
_cell.angle_alpha   90.00
_cell.angle_beta   90.00
_cell.angle_gamma   90.00
#
_symmetry.space_group_name_H-M   'P 1'
#
loop_
_entity.id
_entity.type
_entity.pdbx_description
1 polymer ?
#
loop_
_entity_poly.entity_id
_entity_poly.type
_entity_poly.pdbx_seq_one_letter_code
_entity_poly.pdbx_strand_id
1 'polypeptide(L)'
;MPHFPLIGRLSFREYAAVVFGFSFLALESILHIIILFLPKPVIDWFYRRSQALFHFIVGSQVQDLSEEKKATERILNARDFGELSSIFGYIHEEHVVLTKDGYLLGLHRLPSRKGQQKRNPGSSTGKPVVYLHHGLLMNSEVWVCLTDAARALPFVLVEQGYDVWFGNNRGNKYSKKSIHHGPNSSKFWDYSIDDFAWHDIPDSINHILRVTKSKKLSYIGFSQGTAQAFAALSIHPELNEKVNVFIALAPAMSPPGLSAPIVDALMKASPTLLFLFFGRKSILSSSTMWQSILYPPIFAKFIDKSLVWLFDWHSNNISTNQKIAAYAHLYSFASVKSVVHWFQIMRNAAFQMYDDDVLSPISLTSVSSYRPARFPTRNIVTPIVLLYGDKDSLVHIETMLAQLPEHTIAKALHTYEHLDILWGKDVHKDVIPEVLRALEFYYPKDELGERLTCDDITNTTMNPCI
;
A
#
# COMPACT_ATOMS: atom_id res chain seq x y z
N MET A 1 -8.25 30.12 33.77
CA MET A 1 -9.51 29.34 33.66
C MET A 1 -9.17 28.01 33.02
N PRO A 2 -9.59 26.89 33.59
CA PRO A 2 -9.33 25.61 32.96
C PRO A 2 -10.08 25.56 31.63
N HIS A 3 -9.35 25.54 30.53
CA HIS A 3 -9.93 25.40 29.18
C HIS A 3 -10.46 23.96 29.07
N PHE A 4 -11.74 23.81 28.85
CA PHE A 4 -12.31 22.55 28.40
C PHE A 4 -11.60 22.12 27.11
N PRO A 5 -11.14 20.88 26.95
CA PRO A 5 -10.26 20.45 25.87
C PRO A 5 -10.87 20.53 24.46
N LEU A 6 -12.13 20.89 24.34
CA LEU A 6 -12.88 20.95 23.08
C LEU A 6 -13.43 22.33 22.72
N ILE A 7 -13.45 23.31 23.64
CA ILE A 7 -14.12 24.60 23.39
C ILE A 7 -13.07 25.70 23.22
N GLY A 8 -13.14 26.42 22.09
CA GLY A 8 -12.37 27.64 21.83
C GLY A 8 -11.07 27.48 21.04
N ARG A 9 -10.74 26.25 20.55
CA ARG A 9 -9.52 26.00 19.75
C ARG A 9 -9.76 25.83 18.24
N LEU A 10 -10.99 25.62 17.84
CA LEU A 10 -11.38 25.38 16.44
C LEU A 10 -12.22 26.56 15.93
N SER A 11 -12.14 26.85 14.64
CA SER A 11 -13.06 27.77 13.99
C SER A 11 -14.47 27.15 13.91
N PHE A 12 -15.50 27.96 13.66
CA PHE A 12 -16.87 27.47 13.49
C PHE A 12 -17.00 26.39 12.40
N ARG A 13 -16.25 26.54 11.30
CA ARG A 13 -16.21 25.58 10.19
C ARG A 13 -15.60 24.25 10.61
N GLU A 14 -14.57 24.28 11.43
CA GLU A 14 -13.91 23.09 11.96
C GLU A 14 -14.81 22.36 12.97
N TYR A 15 -15.55 23.08 13.82
CA TYR A 15 -16.56 22.45 14.68
C TYR A 15 -17.70 21.82 13.88
N ALA A 16 -18.18 22.48 12.83
CA ALA A 16 -19.21 21.92 11.96
C ALA A 16 -18.69 20.65 11.26
N ALA A 17 -17.45 20.65 10.78
CA ALA A 17 -16.82 19.46 10.18
C ALA A 17 -16.66 18.31 11.21
N VAL A 18 -16.32 18.63 12.44
CA VAL A 18 -16.21 17.67 13.54
C VAL A 18 -17.60 17.04 13.82
N VAL A 19 -18.64 17.85 13.98
CA VAL A 19 -20.00 17.35 14.22
C VAL A 19 -20.49 16.50 13.06
N PHE A 20 -20.28 16.94 11.83
CA PHE A 20 -20.65 16.19 10.62
C PHE A 20 -19.90 14.86 10.55
N GLY A 21 -18.59 14.87 10.80
CA GLY A 21 -17.75 13.65 10.85
C GLY A 21 -18.23 12.66 11.91
N PHE A 22 -18.55 13.12 13.14
CA PHE A 22 -19.11 12.26 14.18
C PHE A 22 -20.44 11.66 13.77
N SER A 23 -21.32 12.46 13.19
CA SER A 23 -22.63 11.99 12.73
C SER A 23 -22.48 10.93 11.65
N PHE A 24 -21.54 11.13 10.72
CA PHE A 24 -21.25 10.18 9.65
C PHE A 24 -20.67 8.86 10.21
N LEU A 25 -19.70 8.92 11.14
CA LEU A 25 -19.12 7.72 11.75
C LEU A 25 -20.11 6.97 12.65
N ALA A 26 -20.97 7.69 13.35
CA ALA A 26 -22.06 7.09 14.13
C ALA A 26 -23.03 6.35 13.19
N LEU A 27 -23.42 6.98 12.09
CA LEU A 27 -24.26 6.37 11.07
C LEU A 27 -23.60 5.15 10.45
N GLU A 28 -22.32 5.23 10.09
CA GLU A 28 -21.53 4.12 9.56
C GLU A 28 -21.46 2.95 10.54
N SER A 29 -21.21 3.24 11.82
CA SER A 29 -21.18 2.24 12.88
C SER A 29 -22.54 1.54 13.08
N ILE A 30 -23.62 2.30 13.05
CA ILE A 30 -24.98 1.75 13.12
C ILE A 30 -25.27 0.87 11.91
N LEU A 31 -24.96 1.33 10.71
CA LEU A 31 -25.12 0.57 9.48
C LEU A 31 -24.27 -0.70 9.49
N HIS A 32 -23.04 -0.63 9.97
CA HIS A 32 -22.17 -1.78 10.14
C HIS A 32 -22.80 -2.84 11.04
N ILE A 33 -23.35 -2.43 12.20
CA ILE A 33 -24.04 -3.34 13.14
C ILE A 33 -25.27 -3.96 12.47
N ILE A 34 -26.09 -3.15 11.80
CA ILE A 34 -27.29 -3.63 11.10
C ILE A 34 -26.89 -4.70 10.07
N ILE A 35 -25.88 -4.45 9.27
CA ILE A 35 -25.46 -5.34 8.18
C ILE A 35 -24.85 -6.64 8.71
N LEU A 36 -24.11 -6.60 9.83
CA LEU A 36 -23.60 -7.81 10.48
C LEU A 36 -24.71 -8.81 10.88
N PHE A 37 -25.92 -8.30 11.15
CA PHE A 37 -27.07 -9.11 11.50
C PHE A 37 -28.02 -9.38 10.32
N LEU A 38 -27.73 -8.87 9.13
CA LEU A 38 -28.57 -9.11 7.94
C LEU A 38 -28.44 -10.56 7.46
N PRO A 39 -29.57 -11.25 7.29
CA PRO A 39 -29.57 -12.58 6.68
C PRO A 39 -29.06 -12.53 5.23
N LYS A 40 -28.32 -13.57 4.80
CA LYS A 40 -27.83 -13.70 3.42
C LYS A 40 -28.87 -13.36 2.35
N PRO A 41 -30.15 -13.84 2.42
CA PRO A 41 -31.16 -13.51 1.41
C PRO A 41 -31.43 -12.01 1.26
N VAL A 42 -31.28 -11.24 2.33
CA VAL A 42 -31.46 -9.78 2.30
C VAL A 42 -30.26 -9.10 1.62
N ILE A 43 -29.05 -9.58 1.89
CA ILE A 43 -27.82 -9.11 1.21
C ILE A 43 -27.94 -9.38 -0.29
N ASP A 44 -28.32 -10.62 -0.68
CA ASP A 44 -28.52 -11.01 -2.07
C ASP A 44 -29.62 -10.19 -2.76
N TRP A 45 -30.67 -9.83 -2.02
CA TRP A 45 -31.75 -8.97 -2.53
C TRP A 45 -31.23 -7.55 -2.81
N PHE A 46 -30.46 -6.94 -1.89
CA PHE A 46 -29.84 -5.64 -2.10
C PHE A 46 -28.88 -5.65 -3.29
N TYR A 47 -28.06 -6.68 -3.40
CA TYR A 47 -27.15 -6.86 -4.52
C TYR A 47 -27.91 -6.91 -5.86
N ARG A 48 -28.95 -7.73 -5.97
CA ARG A 48 -29.79 -7.84 -7.18
C ARG A 48 -30.50 -6.52 -7.50
N ARG A 49 -30.97 -5.79 -6.50
CA ARG A 49 -31.60 -4.48 -6.71
C ARG A 49 -30.62 -3.42 -7.18
N SER A 50 -29.42 -3.39 -6.61
CA SER A 50 -28.36 -2.48 -7.07
C SER A 50 -27.92 -2.82 -8.50
N GLN A 51 -27.85 -4.09 -8.86
CA GLN A 51 -27.58 -4.55 -10.22
C GLN A 51 -28.70 -4.11 -11.19
N ALA A 52 -29.96 -4.33 -10.84
CA ALA A 52 -31.10 -3.93 -11.66
C ALA A 52 -31.14 -2.41 -11.87
N LEU A 53 -30.89 -1.63 -10.81
CA LEU A 53 -30.80 -0.17 -10.90
C LEU A 53 -29.67 0.29 -11.83
N PHE A 54 -28.51 -0.35 -11.74
CA PHE A 54 -27.37 -0.05 -12.62
C PHE A 54 -27.73 -0.29 -14.09
N HIS A 55 -28.33 -1.44 -14.41
CA HIS A 55 -28.74 -1.79 -15.78
C HIS A 55 -29.85 -0.88 -16.29
N PHE A 56 -30.74 -0.42 -15.40
CA PHE A 56 -31.77 0.57 -15.76
C PHE A 56 -31.18 1.93 -16.13
N ILE A 57 -30.16 2.40 -15.38
CA ILE A 57 -29.54 3.72 -15.61
C ILE A 57 -28.56 3.69 -16.81
N VAL A 58 -27.80 2.60 -16.99
CA VAL A 58 -26.74 2.52 -18.00
C VAL A 58 -27.22 1.88 -19.30
N GLY A 59 -28.40 1.24 -19.29
CA GLY A 59 -28.93 0.43 -20.39
C GLY A 59 -28.27 -0.96 -20.42
N SER A 60 -29.04 -1.94 -20.93
CA SER A 60 -28.52 -3.30 -21.16
C SER A 60 -27.62 -3.28 -22.38
N GLN A 61 -26.33 -3.07 -22.20
CA GLN A 61 -25.39 -3.35 -23.27
C GLN A 61 -25.37 -4.87 -23.53
N VAL A 62 -25.59 -5.27 -24.77
CA VAL A 62 -25.48 -6.65 -25.24
C VAL A 62 -24.16 -7.22 -24.77
N GLN A 63 -24.20 -8.40 -24.16
CA GLN A 63 -23.06 -9.16 -23.65
C GLN A 63 -22.11 -9.56 -24.77
N ASP A 64 -21.26 -8.66 -25.18
CA ASP A 64 -20.06 -9.03 -25.90
C ASP A 64 -19.02 -9.50 -24.85
N LEU A 65 -18.85 -10.82 -24.75
CA LEU A 65 -17.94 -11.48 -23.82
C LEU A 65 -16.49 -11.36 -24.35
N SER A 66 -15.95 -10.14 -24.36
CA SER A 66 -14.53 -9.96 -24.65
C SER A 66 -13.69 -10.71 -23.59
N GLU A 67 -12.51 -11.20 -23.98
CA GLU A 67 -11.59 -11.91 -23.05
C GLU A 67 -11.27 -11.05 -21.82
N GLU A 68 -11.23 -9.73 -21.95
CA GLU A 68 -11.06 -8.81 -20.82
C GLU A 68 -12.22 -8.87 -19.84
N LYS A 69 -13.47 -8.97 -20.28
CA LYS A 69 -14.63 -9.12 -19.39
C LYS A 69 -14.60 -10.46 -18.65
N LYS A 70 -14.24 -11.54 -19.33
CA LYS A 70 -14.08 -12.87 -18.68
C LYS A 70 -12.96 -12.84 -17.64
N ALA A 71 -11.83 -12.18 -17.94
CA ALA A 71 -10.76 -12.00 -16.96
C ALA A 71 -11.23 -11.16 -15.78
N THR A 72 -11.96 -10.06 -16.02
CA THR A 72 -12.55 -9.22 -14.98
C THR A 72 -13.45 -10.01 -14.03
N GLU A 73 -14.36 -10.83 -14.56
CA GLU A 73 -15.26 -11.66 -13.75
C GLU A 73 -14.51 -12.72 -12.92
N ARG A 74 -13.48 -13.33 -13.51
CA ARG A 74 -12.66 -14.32 -12.80
C ARG A 74 -11.90 -13.67 -11.65
N ILE A 75 -11.30 -12.51 -11.87
CA ILE A 75 -10.55 -11.77 -10.84
C ILE A 75 -11.52 -11.27 -9.77
N LEU A 76 -12.64 -10.65 -10.16
CA LEU A 76 -13.66 -10.15 -9.23
C LEU A 76 -14.14 -11.22 -8.25
N ASN A 77 -14.29 -12.47 -8.71
CA ASN A 77 -14.79 -13.59 -7.93
C ASN A 77 -13.69 -14.37 -7.19
N ALA A 78 -12.42 -14.06 -7.40
CA ALA A 78 -11.32 -14.69 -6.68
C ALA A 78 -11.34 -14.28 -5.19
N ARG A 79 -11.11 -15.23 -4.30
CA ARG A 79 -11.25 -15.03 -2.85
C ARG A 79 -9.97 -14.56 -2.18
N ASP A 80 -8.83 -14.90 -2.77
CA ASP A 80 -7.52 -14.71 -2.17
C ASP A 80 -6.39 -14.62 -3.21
N PHE A 81 -5.18 -14.34 -2.72
CA PHE A 81 -3.98 -14.25 -3.54
C PHE A 81 -3.71 -15.53 -4.36
N GLY A 82 -3.99 -16.70 -3.78
CA GLY A 82 -3.77 -17.98 -4.44
C GLY A 82 -4.70 -18.19 -5.64
N GLU A 83 -5.99 -17.88 -5.49
CA GLU A 83 -6.95 -17.94 -6.58
C GLU A 83 -6.60 -16.93 -7.68
N LEU A 84 -6.24 -15.68 -7.33
CA LEU A 84 -5.80 -14.67 -8.28
C LEU A 84 -4.60 -15.13 -9.10
N SER A 85 -3.57 -15.64 -8.44
CA SER A 85 -2.38 -16.16 -9.11
C SER A 85 -2.69 -17.35 -10.01
N SER A 86 -3.60 -18.25 -9.58
CA SER A 86 -3.99 -19.44 -10.32
C SER A 86 -4.78 -19.13 -11.59
N ILE A 87 -5.48 -17.99 -11.67
CA ILE A 87 -6.18 -17.53 -12.88
C ILE A 87 -5.22 -17.49 -14.08
N PHE A 88 -3.99 -17.05 -13.85
CA PHE A 88 -2.92 -16.99 -14.85
C PHE A 88 -2.01 -18.21 -14.81
N GLY A 89 -2.31 -19.19 -13.92
CA GLY A 89 -1.65 -20.49 -13.80
C GLY A 89 -0.34 -20.46 -13.04
N TYR A 90 -0.08 -19.44 -12.24
CA TYR A 90 1.06 -19.42 -11.32
C TYR A 90 0.75 -20.22 -10.07
N ILE A 91 1.78 -20.92 -9.56
CA ILE A 91 1.73 -21.60 -8.28
C ILE A 91 2.26 -20.66 -7.22
N HIS A 92 1.53 -20.51 -6.13
CA HIS A 92 1.95 -19.70 -4.99
C HIS A 92 2.37 -20.57 -3.81
N GLU A 93 3.18 -19.98 -2.93
CA GLU A 93 3.50 -20.50 -1.61
C GLU A 93 3.11 -19.45 -0.56
N GLU A 94 2.67 -19.92 0.60
CA GLU A 94 2.39 -19.10 1.77
C GLU A 94 3.44 -19.36 2.85
N HIS A 95 3.98 -18.29 3.44
CA HIS A 95 4.93 -18.33 4.52
C HIS A 95 4.43 -17.49 5.68
N VAL A 96 4.78 -17.89 6.90
CA VAL A 96 4.47 -17.13 8.11
C VAL A 96 5.76 -16.67 8.78
N VAL A 97 5.85 -15.37 9.06
CA VAL A 97 6.96 -14.76 9.77
C VAL A 97 6.50 -14.31 11.14
N LEU A 98 7.15 -14.80 12.18
CA LEU A 98 7.00 -14.26 13.53
C LEU A 98 7.97 -13.08 13.68
N THR A 99 7.42 -11.88 13.87
CA THR A 99 8.22 -10.69 14.15
C THR A 99 8.78 -10.73 15.58
N LYS A 100 9.87 -9.99 15.82
CA LYS A 100 10.49 -9.92 17.16
C LYS A 100 9.56 -9.42 18.25
N ASP A 101 8.57 -8.59 17.89
CA ASP A 101 7.53 -8.06 18.78
C ASP A 101 6.23 -8.88 18.78
N GLY A 102 6.25 -10.07 18.16
CA GLY A 102 5.22 -11.09 18.32
C GLY A 102 4.04 -11.05 17.35
N TYR A 103 4.13 -10.35 16.21
CA TYR A 103 3.15 -10.47 15.14
C TYR A 103 3.47 -11.63 14.20
N LEU A 104 2.43 -12.21 13.61
CA LEU A 104 2.51 -13.26 12.61
C LEU A 104 2.14 -12.65 11.25
N LEU A 105 3.14 -12.45 10.40
CA LEU A 105 2.97 -11.87 9.07
C LEU A 105 2.84 -12.98 8.02
N GLY A 106 1.83 -12.87 7.16
CA GLY A 106 1.68 -13.72 6.00
C GLY A 106 2.49 -13.18 4.83
N LEU A 107 3.45 -13.94 4.33
CA LEU A 107 4.15 -13.64 3.09
C LEU A 107 3.66 -14.58 2.00
N HIS A 108 3.51 -14.06 0.78
CA HIS A 108 3.26 -14.88 -0.40
C HIS A 108 4.52 -14.97 -1.27
N ARG A 109 4.61 -16.03 -2.08
CA ARG A 109 5.74 -16.28 -2.98
C ARG A 109 5.26 -16.86 -4.28
N LEU A 110 5.84 -16.40 -5.39
CA LEU A 110 5.72 -17.00 -6.71
C LEU A 110 7.10 -17.51 -7.15
N PRO A 111 7.44 -18.79 -6.86
CA PRO A 111 8.80 -19.29 -7.05
C PRO A 111 9.10 -19.70 -8.49
N SER A 112 8.07 -19.92 -9.32
CA SER A 112 8.25 -20.54 -10.63
C SER A 112 7.14 -20.23 -11.61
N ARG A 113 7.46 -20.40 -12.89
CA ARG A 113 6.53 -20.32 -14.01
C ARG A 113 5.51 -21.47 -13.98
N LYS A 114 4.39 -21.21 -14.65
CA LYS A 114 3.42 -22.22 -15.01
C LYS A 114 4.09 -23.39 -15.75
N GLY A 115 3.80 -24.62 -15.31
CA GLY A 115 4.30 -25.85 -15.95
C GLY A 115 5.74 -26.24 -15.63
N GLN A 116 6.48 -25.46 -14.82
CA GLN A 116 7.78 -25.89 -14.32
C GLN A 116 7.65 -26.98 -13.23
N GLN A 117 8.75 -27.76 -13.08
CA GLN A 117 8.79 -28.88 -12.13
C GLN A 117 8.31 -28.48 -10.74
N LYS A 118 7.41 -29.27 -10.16
CA LYS A 118 6.98 -29.11 -8.76
C LYS A 118 8.19 -29.20 -7.85
N ARG A 119 8.49 -28.12 -7.16
CA ARG A 119 9.50 -28.08 -6.09
C ARG A 119 8.81 -28.31 -4.74
N ASN A 120 9.57 -28.76 -3.77
CA ASN A 120 9.09 -28.79 -2.40
C ASN A 120 8.84 -27.35 -1.92
N PRO A 121 7.65 -27.03 -1.38
CA PRO A 121 7.39 -25.70 -0.82
C PRO A 121 8.48 -25.27 0.15
N GLY A 122 8.88 -24.00 0.13
CA GLY A 122 9.93 -23.47 0.99
C GLY A 122 11.36 -23.84 0.59
N SER A 123 11.57 -24.51 -0.55
CA SER A 123 12.93 -24.76 -1.06
C SER A 123 13.50 -23.54 -1.78
N SER A 124 14.84 -23.37 -1.72
CA SER A 124 15.54 -22.35 -2.50
C SER A 124 15.37 -22.62 -3.99
N THR A 125 15.13 -21.56 -4.77
CA THR A 125 15.05 -21.64 -6.22
C THR A 125 16.40 -21.42 -6.91
N GLY A 126 17.37 -20.85 -6.20
CA GLY A 126 18.65 -20.38 -6.76
C GLY A 126 18.49 -19.15 -7.69
N LYS A 127 17.30 -18.57 -7.77
CA LYS A 127 16.99 -17.41 -8.61
C LYS A 127 17.22 -16.09 -7.85
N PRO A 128 17.44 -14.97 -8.56
CA PRO A 128 17.40 -13.64 -7.97
C PRO A 128 16.09 -13.39 -7.24
N VAL A 129 16.17 -12.81 -6.04
CA VAL A 129 15.00 -12.60 -5.17
C VAL A 129 14.52 -11.16 -5.26
N VAL A 130 13.22 -10.99 -5.51
CA VAL A 130 12.54 -9.69 -5.47
C VAL A 130 11.44 -9.73 -4.41
N TYR A 131 11.43 -8.73 -3.54
CA TYR A 131 10.43 -8.57 -2.50
C TYR A 131 9.55 -7.35 -2.76
N LEU A 132 8.26 -7.58 -3.02
CA LEU A 132 7.23 -6.59 -3.31
C LEU A 132 6.45 -6.24 -2.04
N HIS A 133 6.23 -4.95 -1.77
CA HIS A 133 5.47 -4.50 -0.60
C HIS A 133 4.41 -3.46 -0.95
N HIS A 134 3.18 -3.68 -0.50
CA HIS A 134 1.98 -2.91 -0.82
C HIS A 134 1.84 -1.58 -0.05
N GLY A 135 0.86 -0.75 -0.44
CA GLY A 135 0.53 0.53 0.16
C GLY A 135 -0.37 0.48 1.39
N LEU A 136 -0.76 1.66 1.88
CA LEU A 136 -1.71 1.81 3.00
C LEU A 136 -3.07 1.21 2.64
N LEU A 137 -3.71 0.54 3.61
CA LEU A 137 -5.02 -0.12 3.46
C LEU A 137 -5.06 -1.22 2.38
N MET A 138 -3.92 -1.71 1.95
CA MET A 138 -3.80 -2.74 0.91
C MET A 138 -3.30 -4.06 1.49
N ASN A 139 -3.16 -5.03 0.61
CA ASN A 139 -2.51 -6.31 0.83
C ASN A 139 -1.82 -6.77 -0.48
N SER A 140 -1.18 -7.93 -0.45
CA SER A 140 -0.44 -8.46 -1.61
C SER A 140 -1.27 -8.71 -2.87
N GLU A 141 -2.61 -8.78 -2.78
CA GLU A 141 -3.49 -9.03 -3.94
C GLU A 141 -3.43 -7.89 -4.97
N VAL A 142 -3.09 -6.65 -4.56
CA VAL A 142 -2.99 -5.50 -5.46
C VAL A 142 -1.98 -5.69 -6.60
N TRP A 143 -1.02 -6.59 -6.41
CA TRP A 143 0.00 -6.92 -7.38
C TRP A 143 -0.45 -7.92 -8.44
N VAL A 144 -1.48 -8.73 -8.16
CA VAL A 144 -1.90 -9.87 -8.99
C VAL A 144 -3.37 -9.77 -9.47
N CYS A 145 -4.08 -8.69 -9.15
CA CYS A 145 -5.47 -8.46 -9.54
C CYS A 145 -5.64 -7.71 -10.89
N LEU A 146 -4.68 -7.88 -11.80
CA LEU A 146 -4.75 -7.27 -13.11
C LEU A 146 -5.49 -8.17 -14.12
N THR A 147 -6.21 -7.55 -15.05
CA THR A 147 -6.97 -8.27 -16.10
C THR A 147 -6.10 -8.83 -17.22
N ASP A 148 -4.81 -8.47 -17.23
CA ASP A 148 -3.81 -8.93 -18.18
C ASP A 148 -2.50 -9.26 -17.46
N ALA A 149 -2.00 -10.48 -17.64
CA ALA A 149 -0.75 -10.95 -17.02
C ALA A 149 0.48 -10.15 -17.45
N ALA A 150 0.50 -9.65 -18.68
CA ALA A 150 1.62 -8.86 -19.21
C ALA A 150 1.76 -7.49 -18.52
N ARG A 151 0.69 -7.00 -17.88
CA ARG A 151 0.68 -5.77 -17.09
C ARG A 151 0.94 -6.00 -15.59
N ALA A 152 0.93 -7.24 -15.16
CA ALA A 152 1.20 -7.59 -13.77
C ALA A 152 2.71 -7.75 -13.53
N LEU A 153 3.32 -6.75 -12.91
CA LEU A 153 4.76 -6.74 -12.63
C LEU A 153 5.28 -8.08 -12.05
N PRO A 154 4.64 -8.71 -11.03
CA PRO A 154 5.18 -9.95 -10.47
C PRO A 154 5.16 -11.11 -11.47
N PHE A 155 4.17 -11.19 -12.34
CA PHE A 155 4.15 -12.25 -13.36
C PHE A 155 5.27 -12.05 -14.37
N VAL A 156 5.51 -10.81 -14.81
CA VAL A 156 6.63 -10.49 -15.69
C VAL A 156 7.96 -10.82 -14.99
N LEU A 157 8.13 -10.49 -13.72
CA LEU A 157 9.33 -10.84 -12.97
C LEU A 157 9.57 -12.36 -12.90
N VAL A 158 8.51 -13.15 -12.65
CA VAL A 158 8.62 -14.62 -12.64
C VAL A 158 9.04 -15.13 -14.05
N GLU A 159 8.46 -14.56 -15.12
CA GLU A 159 8.83 -14.90 -16.51
C GLU A 159 10.28 -14.54 -16.84
N GLN A 160 10.80 -13.47 -16.25
CA GLN A 160 12.21 -13.06 -16.35
C GLN A 160 13.15 -13.87 -15.44
N GLY A 161 12.64 -14.84 -14.69
CA GLY A 161 13.44 -15.76 -13.92
C GLY A 161 13.69 -15.35 -12.48
N TYR A 162 12.97 -14.39 -11.94
CA TYR A 162 13.05 -13.99 -10.53
C TYR A 162 12.22 -14.90 -9.62
N ASP A 163 12.63 -14.96 -8.36
CA ASP A 163 11.88 -15.53 -7.24
C ASP A 163 11.15 -14.39 -6.53
N VAL A 164 9.83 -14.30 -6.71
CA VAL A 164 9.06 -13.11 -6.34
C VAL A 164 8.31 -13.34 -5.03
N TRP A 165 8.56 -12.47 -4.05
CA TRP A 165 7.96 -12.49 -2.73
C TRP A 165 7.08 -11.27 -2.50
N PHE A 166 6.07 -11.40 -1.64
CA PHE A 166 5.11 -10.35 -1.33
C PHE A 166 4.94 -10.22 0.18
N GLY A 167 5.07 -8.99 0.67
CA GLY A 167 4.79 -8.65 2.06
C GLY A 167 3.32 -8.36 2.30
N ASN A 168 2.93 -8.55 3.54
CA ASN A 168 1.63 -8.14 4.07
C ASN A 168 1.83 -7.49 5.44
N ASN A 169 1.46 -6.23 5.56
CA ASN A 169 1.56 -5.46 6.81
C ASN A 169 0.76 -6.12 7.92
N ARG A 170 1.28 -6.04 9.16
CA ARG A 170 0.54 -6.44 10.37
C ARG A 170 -0.86 -5.86 10.38
N GLY A 171 -1.83 -6.63 10.80
CA GLY A 171 -3.24 -6.25 10.87
C GLY A 171 -4.01 -6.38 9.56
N ASN A 172 -3.37 -6.52 8.39
CA ASN A 172 -4.09 -6.71 7.14
C ASN A 172 -4.75 -8.11 7.04
N LYS A 173 -5.43 -8.39 5.92
CA LYS A 173 -6.19 -9.64 5.67
C LYS A 173 -5.36 -10.91 5.95
N TYR A 174 -4.06 -10.90 5.66
CA TYR A 174 -3.15 -12.05 5.75
C TYR A 174 -2.27 -12.06 6.99
N SER A 175 -2.21 -10.96 7.74
CA SER A 175 -1.32 -10.77 8.89
C SER A 175 -2.07 -10.36 10.17
N LYS A 176 -3.27 -10.93 10.38
CA LYS A 176 -4.19 -10.51 11.46
C LYS A 176 -4.05 -11.39 12.71
N LYS A 177 -2.81 -11.73 13.08
CA LYS A 177 -2.51 -12.53 14.27
C LYS A 177 -1.29 -11.98 15.02
N SER A 178 -1.29 -12.13 16.35
CA SER A 178 -0.15 -11.89 17.24
C SER A 178 -0.19 -12.93 18.36
N ILE A 179 0.99 -13.27 18.88
CA ILE A 179 1.12 -14.18 20.04
C ILE A 179 0.72 -13.49 21.35
N HIS A 180 0.65 -12.15 21.37
CA HIS A 180 0.37 -11.38 22.58
C HIS A 180 -1.09 -10.92 22.65
N HIS A 181 -1.67 -10.48 21.55
CA HIS A 181 -2.99 -9.84 21.54
C HIS A 181 -3.82 -10.29 20.35
N GLY A 182 -5.10 -10.59 20.59
CA GLY A 182 -6.04 -10.88 19.51
C GLY A 182 -6.54 -9.61 18.81
N PRO A 183 -7.05 -9.71 17.56
CA PRO A 183 -7.48 -8.56 16.74
C PRO A 183 -8.69 -7.81 17.30
N ASN A 184 -9.37 -8.35 18.31
CA ASN A 184 -10.45 -7.68 19.01
C ASN A 184 -9.95 -6.70 20.10
N SER A 185 -8.67 -6.80 20.49
CA SER A 185 -8.04 -5.89 21.45
C SER A 185 -7.49 -4.64 20.75
N SER A 186 -7.63 -3.47 21.38
CA SER A 186 -6.97 -2.24 20.91
C SER A 186 -5.45 -2.33 20.93
N LYS A 187 -4.88 -3.13 21.84
CA LYS A 187 -3.44 -3.38 21.90
C LYS A 187 -2.88 -4.07 20.66
N PHE A 188 -3.68 -4.90 19.97
CA PHE A 188 -3.29 -5.50 18.69
C PHE A 188 -3.10 -4.43 17.61
N TRP A 189 -3.84 -3.34 17.66
CA TRP A 189 -3.83 -2.26 16.67
C TRP A 189 -2.95 -1.07 17.07
N ASP A 190 -2.22 -1.19 18.18
CA ASP A 190 -1.36 -0.13 18.70
C ASP A 190 0.02 -0.15 18.03
N TYR A 191 0.03 0.07 16.71
CA TYR A 191 1.24 0.13 15.90
C TYR A 191 1.16 1.27 14.86
N SER A 192 2.32 1.79 14.50
CA SER A 192 2.53 2.88 13.55
C SER A 192 3.49 2.48 12.43
N ILE A 193 3.97 3.46 11.63
CA ILE A 193 5.01 3.23 10.63
C ILE A 193 6.32 2.80 11.28
N ASP A 194 6.58 3.23 12.51
CA ASP A 194 7.77 2.84 13.26
C ASP A 194 7.86 1.31 13.42
N ASP A 195 6.74 0.68 13.78
CA ASP A 195 6.69 -0.76 14.00
C ASP A 195 6.95 -1.56 12.71
N PHE A 196 6.50 -1.04 11.57
CA PHE A 196 6.83 -1.63 10.28
C PHE A 196 8.33 -1.54 10.00
N ALA A 197 8.93 -0.39 10.30
CA ALA A 197 10.36 -0.16 10.08
C ALA A 197 11.23 -0.97 11.04
N TRP A 198 10.86 -1.07 12.32
CA TRP A 198 11.62 -1.80 13.32
C TRP A 198 11.48 -3.32 13.23
N HIS A 199 10.35 -3.82 12.76
CA HIS A 199 10.02 -5.24 12.85
C HIS A 199 9.58 -5.86 11.51
N ASP A 200 8.50 -5.38 10.88
CA ASP A 200 7.89 -6.07 9.73
C ASP A 200 8.87 -6.21 8.56
N ILE A 201 9.53 -5.12 8.17
CA ILE A 201 10.44 -5.11 7.03
C ILE A 201 11.70 -5.93 7.31
N PRO A 202 12.46 -5.69 8.43
CA PRO A 202 13.68 -6.45 8.68
C PRO A 202 13.42 -7.94 8.93
N ASP A 203 12.36 -8.30 9.65
CA ASP A 203 12.06 -9.70 9.95
C ASP A 203 11.59 -10.45 8.70
N SER A 204 10.83 -9.79 7.82
CA SER A 204 10.43 -10.34 6.52
C SER A 204 11.64 -10.56 5.61
N ILE A 205 12.53 -9.57 5.46
CA ILE A 205 13.76 -9.70 4.65
C ILE A 205 14.63 -10.84 5.17
N ASN A 206 14.85 -10.91 6.48
CA ASN A 206 15.64 -11.97 7.08
C ASN A 206 15.03 -13.37 6.86
N HIS A 207 13.69 -13.48 6.92
CA HIS A 207 13.00 -14.74 6.63
C HIS A 207 13.19 -15.15 5.17
N ILE A 208 12.96 -14.22 4.23
CA ILE A 208 13.11 -14.47 2.78
C ILE A 208 14.51 -14.94 2.46
N LEU A 209 15.54 -14.24 2.93
CA LEU A 209 16.94 -14.59 2.68
C LEU A 209 17.30 -15.96 3.27
N ARG A 210 16.78 -16.30 4.45
CA ARG A 210 16.98 -17.62 5.07
C ARG A 210 16.36 -18.76 4.25
N VAL A 211 15.13 -18.57 3.73
CA VAL A 211 14.41 -19.56 2.92
C VAL A 211 15.07 -19.73 1.56
N THR A 212 15.36 -18.63 0.89
CA THR A 212 15.95 -18.64 -0.45
C THR A 212 17.44 -18.97 -0.45
N LYS A 213 18.12 -18.88 0.70
CA LYS A 213 19.57 -18.98 0.88
C LYS A 213 20.33 -17.92 0.08
N SER A 214 19.67 -16.85 -0.30
CA SER A 214 20.26 -15.72 -0.99
C SER A 214 20.92 -14.78 0.01
N LYS A 215 22.02 -14.15 -0.38
CA LYS A 215 22.72 -13.15 0.46
C LYS A 215 21.97 -11.82 0.46
N LYS A 216 21.38 -11.48 -0.68
CA LYS A 216 20.68 -10.21 -0.90
C LYS A 216 19.38 -10.42 -1.67
N LEU A 217 18.51 -9.43 -1.62
CA LEU A 217 17.30 -9.33 -2.44
C LEU A 217 17.17 -7.91 -3.00
N SER A 218 16.28 -7.71 -3.98
CA SER A 218 15.86 -6.39 -4.41
C SER A 218 14.49 -6.08 -3.81
N TYR A 219 14.31 -4.86 -3.30
CA TYR A 219 13.06 -4.45 -2.68
C TYR A 219 12.28 -3.51 -3.60
N ILE A 220 10.99 -3.78 -3.81
CA ILE A 220 10.08 -2.93 -4.56
C ILE A 220 8.92 -2.54 -3.65
N GLY A 221 8.82 -1.28 -3.29
CA GLY A 221 7.69 -0.75 -2.51
C GLY A 221 6.70 -0.01 -3.39
N PHE A 222 5.43 -0.03 -3.00
CA PHE A 222 4.39 0.84 -3.54
C PHE A 222 3.82 1.73 -2.44
N SER A 223 3.73 3.04 -2.68
CA SER A 223 3.08 3.99 -1.75
C SER A 223 3.65 3.87 -0.32
N GLN A 224 2.84 3.56 0.69
CA GLN A 224 3.31 3.34 2.07
C GLN A 224 4.40 2.25 2.16
N GLY A 225 4.41 1.25 1.28
CA GLY A 225 5.49 0.25 1.23
C GLY A 225 6.86 0.88 0.95
N THR A 226 6.89 2.05 0.29
CA THR A 226 8.13 2.82 0.10
C THR A 226 8.55 3.53 1.38
N ALA A 227 7.60 4.15 2.11
CA ALA A 227 7.88 4.81 3.38
C ALA A 227 8.47 3.84 4.41
N GLN A 228 7.92 2.63 4.48
CA GLN A 228 8.42 1.57 5.36
C GLN A 228 9.87 1.19 5.03
N ALA A 229 10.21 1.09 3.75
CA ALA A 229 11.58 0.81 3.32
C ALA A 229 12.53 1.99 3.59
N PHE A 230 12.11 3.23 3.30
CA PHE A 230 12.89 4.41 3.67
C PHE A 230 13.19 4.45 5.17
N ALA A 231 12.16 4.23 6.00
CA ALA A 231 12.34 4.20 7.44
C ALA A 231 13.26 3.04 7.87
N ALA A 232 12.98 1.81 7.44
CA ALA A 232 13.74 0.62 7.83
C ALA A 232 15.22 0.70 7.41
N LEU A 233 15.51 1.05 6.16
CA LEU A 233 16.88 1.18 5.65
C LEU A 233 17.66 2.31 6.33
N SER A 234 16.97 3.37 6.79
CA SER A 234 17.62 4.48 7.46
C SER A 234 18.04 4.17 8.90
N ILE A 235 17.32 3.29 9.60
CA ILE A 235 17.57 2.95 11.02
C ILE A 235 18.27 1.60 11.22
N HIS A 236 18.36 0.77 10.17
CA HIS A 236 19.01 -0.54 10.19
C HIS A 236 20.16 -0.60 9.17
N PRO A 237 21.39 -0.21 9.54
CA PRO A 237 22.52 -0.25 8.62
C PRO A 237 22.75 -1.62 7.97
N GLU A 238 22.50 -2.71 8.71
CA GLU A 238 22.64 -4.07 8.22
C GLU A 238 21.66 -4.47 7.10
N LEU A 239 20.53 -3.78 6.97
CA LEU A 239 19.61 -4.01 5.85
C LEU A 239 20.17 -3.50 4.53
N ASN A 240 20.99 -2.44 4.56
CA ASN A 240 21.64 -1.93 3.36
C ASN A 240 22.58 -2.97 2.74
N GLU A 241 23.15 -3.87 3.55
CA GLU A 241 23.97 -4.96 3.06
C GLU A 241 23.15 -6.10 2.44
N LYS A 242 21.87 -6.18 2.77
CA LYS A 242 20.93 -7.24 2.34
C LYS A 242 20.04 -6.85 1.16
N VAL A 243 20.03 -5.57 0.78
CA VAL A 243 19.21 -5.05 -0.31
C VAL A 243 20.11 -4.56 -1.45
N ASN A 244 19.95 -5.14 -2.65
CA ASN A 244 20.72 -4.74 -3.82
C ASN A 244 20.31 -3.36 -4.32
N VAL A 245 19.00 -3.15 -4.44
CA VAL A 245 18.36 -1.93 -4.89
C VAL A 245 16.99 -1.79 -4.22
N PHE A 246 16.64 -0.57 -3.90
CA PHE A 246 15.30 -0.19 -3.47
C PHE A 246 14.60 0.59 -4.59
N ILE A 247 13.58 -0.01 -5.19
CA ILE A 247 12.75 0.61 -6.21
C ILE A 247 11.45 1.07 -5.56
N ALA A 248 11.19 2.36 -5.62
CA ALA A 248 10.04 2.99 -5.00
C ALA A 248 9.03 3.41 -6.07
N LEU A 249 7.89 2.72 -6.13
CA LEU A 249 6.78 3.00 -7.03
C LEU A 249 5.76 3.91 -6.34
N ALA A 250 5.38 5.03 -6.95
CA ALA A 250 4.53 6.05 -6.34
C ALA A 250 4.99 6.38 -4.91
N PRO A 251 6.26 6.85 -4.72
CA PRO A 251 6.88 6.94 -3.42
C PRO A 251 6.14 7.90 -2.50
N ALA A 252 5.95 7.50 -1.25
CA ALA A 252 5.37 8.33 -0.20
C ALA A 252 6.38 8.49 0.94
N MET A 253 6.72 9.73 1.29
CA MET A 253 7.60 10.03 2.41
C MET A 253 7.10 11.20 3.25
N SER A 254 6.87 12.35 2.63
CA SER A 254 6.32 13.54 3.27
C SER A 254 5.27 14.19 2.35
N PRO A 255 4.07 13.58 2.21
CA PRO A 255 3.04 14.13 1.36
C PRO A 255 2.67 15.57 1.78
N PRO A 256 2.36 16.48 0.83
CA PRO A 256 2.04 17.88 1.14
C PRO A 256 0.69 18.05 1.84
N GLY A 257 -0.16 17.02 1.84
CA GLY A 257 -1.51 17.01 2.40
C GLY A 257 -2.49 16.28 1.49
N LEU A 258 -3.78 16.42 1.79
CA LEU A 258 -4.88 15.82 1.03
C LEU A 258 -5.78 16.91 0.47
N SER A 259 -6.42 16.66 -0.67
CA SER A 259 -7.22 17.66 -1.41
C SER A 259 -8.53 18.02 -0.70
N ALA A 260 -9.10 17.12 0.11
CA ALA A 260 -10.37 17.35 0.78
C ALA A 260 -10.25 18.28 1.99
N PRO A 261 -10.98 19.42 2.05
CA PRO A 261 -10.90 20.36 3.18
C PRO A 261 -11.23 19.74 4.54
N ILE A 262 -12.12 18.75 4.57
CA ILE A 262 -12.48 18.05 5.82
C ILE A 262 -11.33 17.20 6.34
N VAL A 263 -10.54 16.60 5.44
CA VAL A 263 -9.37 15.80 5.82
C VAL A 263 -8.22 16.72 6.23
N ASP A 264 -8.06 17.88 5.60
CA ASP A 264 -7.13 18.91 6.01
C ASP A 264 -7.45 19.41 7.44
N ALA A 265 -8.73 19.60 7.75
CA ALA A 265 -9.17 19.91 9.12
C ALA A 265 -8.87 18.78 10.12
N LEU A 266 -9.04 17.51 9.71
CA LEU A 266 -8.68 16.35 10.52
C LEU A 266 -7.16 16.22 10.73
N MET A 267 -6.36 16.52 9.71
CA MET A 267 -4.88 16.55 9.84
C MET A 267 -4.42 17.59 10.86
N LYS A 268 -5.10 18.75 10.91
CA LYS A 268 -4.84 19.81 11.88
C LYS A 268 -5.42 19.51 13.28
N ALA A 269 -6.32 18.55 13.37
CA ALA A 269 -6.92 18.12 14.64
C ALA A 269 -5.88 17.42 15.51
N SER A 270 -6.11 17.44 16.84
CA SER A 270 -5.25 16.70 17.76
C SER A 270 -5.41 15.19 17.53
N PRO A 271 -4.36 14.36 17.68
CA PRO A 271 -4.46 12.91 17.62
C PRO A 271 -5.51 12.33 18.58
N THR A 272 -5.73 12.97 19.73
CA THR A 272 -6.80 12.58 20.65
C THR A 272 -8.18 12.66 19.98
N LEU A 273 -8.43 13.71 19.19
CA LEU A 273 -9.67 13.83 18.42
C LEU A 273 -9.77 12.74 17.35
N LEU A 274 -8.67 12.46 16.66
CA LEU A 274 -8.65 11.39 15.64
C LEU A 274 -8.94 10.02 16.24
N PHE A 275 -8.35 9.70 17.41
CA PHE A 275 -8.67 8.47 18.13
C PHE A 275 -10.10 8.44 18.70
N LEU A 276 -10.65 9.60 19.05
CA LEU A 276 -12.05 9.70 19.46
C LEU A 276 -13.00 9.43 18.27
N PHE A 277 -12.63 9.90 17.09
CA PHE A 277 -13.39 9.70 15.84
C PHE A 277 -13.31 8.27 15.31
N PHE A 278 -12.10 7.81 15.07
CA PHE A 278 -11.85 6.55 14.36
C PHE A 278 -11.68 5.36 15.30
N GLY A 279 -11.68 5.61 16.62
CA GLY A 279 -11.37 4.58 17.62
C GLY A 279 -9.88 4.26 17.67
N ARG A 280 -9.53 3.15 18.33
CA ARG A 280 -8.15 2.69 18.54
C ARG A 280 -7.90 1.31 17.95
N LYS A 281 -8.62 0.95 16.89
CA LYS A 281 -8.49 -0.36 16.22
C LYS A 281 -8.19 -0.14 14.75
N SER A 282 -8.79 -0.96 13.88
CA SER A 282 -8.65 -0.82 12.43
C SER A 282 -9.51 0.34 11.90
N ILE A 283 -8.96 1.08 10.95
CA ILE A 283 -9.69 2.09 10.18
C ILE A 283 -10.42 1.43 9.01
N LEU A 284 -11.56 2.02 8.59
CA LEU A 284 -12.36 1.59 7.43
C LEU A 284 -12.70 0.09 7.42
N SER A 285 -12.97 -0.48 8.60
CA SER A 285 -13.31 -1.91 8.73
C SER A 285 -14.60 -2.31 7.99
N SER A 286 -15.46 -1.35 7.66
CA SER A 286 -16.70 -1.55 6.91
C SER A 286 -16.51 -1.62 5.39
N SER A 287 -15.36 -1.19 4.85
CA SER A 287 -15.12 -1.16 3.40
C SER A 287 -15.28 -2.52 2.72
N THR A 288 -14.77 -3.59 3.37
CA THR A 288 -14.92 -4.97 2.89
C THR A 288 -16.37 -5.45 2.89
N MET A 289 -17.18 -4.94 3.81
CA MET A 289 -18.61 -5.22 3.91
C MET A 289 -19.39 -4.53 2.78
N TRP A 290 -19.14 -3.24 2.54
CA TRP A 290 -19.78 -2.52 1.43
C TRP A 290 -19.48 -3.15 0.08
N GLN A 291 -18.25 -3.65 -0.10
CA GLN A 291 -17.85 -4.42 -1.26
C GLN A 291 -18.73 -5.65 -1.49
N SER A 292 -19.16 -6.35 -0.42
CA SER A 292 -20.00 -7.54 -0.55
C SER A 292 -21.48 -7.26 -0.86
N ILE A 293 -21.93 -6.05 -0.60
CA ILE A 293 -23.37 -5.66 -0.73
C ILE A 293 -23.64 -4.93 -2.04
N LEU A 294 -22.70 -4.06 -2.45
CA LEU A 294 -22.88 -3.25 -3.65
C LEU A 294 -22.49 -4.01 -4.92
N TYR A 295 -23.28 -3.81 -5.97
CA TYR A 295 -22.91 -4.30 -7.29
C TYR A 295 -21.56 -3.72 -7.73
N PRO A 296 -20.57 -4.53 -8.18
CA PRO A 296 -19.19 -4.10 -8.37
C PRO A 296 -18.98 -2.84 -9.19
N PRO A 297 -19.68 -2.60 -10.33
CA PRO A 297 -19.56 -1.34 -11.05
C PRO A 297 -20.03 -0.11 -10.26
N ILE A 298 -21.01 -0.26 -9.36
CA ILE A 298 -21.45 0.84 -8.49
C ILE A 298 -20.40 1.10 -7.43
N PHE A 299 -19.86 0.04 -6.84
CA PHE A 299 -18.77 0.13 -5.87
C PHE A 299 -17.55 0.81 -6.50
N ALA A 300 -17.15 0.42 -7.72
CA ALA A 300 -16.05 1.05 -8.44
C ALA A 300 -16.27 2.56 -8.66
N LYS A 301 -17.48 2.99 -9.06
CA LYS A 301 -17.81 4.42 -9.19
C LYS A 301 -17.76 5.16 -7.86
N PHE A 302 -18.16 4.51 -6.77
CA PHE A 302 -18.06 5.09 -5.42
C PHE A 302 -16.60 5.31 -5.02
N ILE A 303 -15.74 4.31 -5.26
CA ILE A 303 -14.31 4.42 -4.99
C ILE A 303 -13.66 5.51 -5.85
N ASP A 304 -13.93 5.55 -7.17
CA ASP A 304 -13.40 6.61 -8.06
C ASP A 304 -13.76 8.01 -7.51
N LYS A 305 -15.02 8.24 -7.12
CA LYS A 305 -15.42 9.52 -6.56
C LYS A 305 -14.73 9.83 -5.23
N SER A 306 -14.53 8.82 -4.41
CA SER A 306 -13.81 8.97 -3.14
C SER A 306 -12.33 9.32 -3.36
N LEU A 307 -11.67 8.71 -4.35
CA LEU A 307 -10.29 9.00 -4.73
C LEU A 307 -10.14 10.43 -5.29
N VAL A 308 -11.05 10.86 -6.15
CA VAL A 308 -11.10 12.24 -6.64
C VAL A 308 -11.27 13.22 -5.47
N TRP A 309 -12.22 12.94 -4.56
CA TRP A 309 -12.50 13.83 -3.45
C TRP A 309 -11.35 13.92 -2.44
N LEU A 310 -10.70 12.79 -2.14
CA LEU A 310 -9.62 12.72 -1.15
C LEU A 310 -8.27 13.19 -1.70
N PHE A 311 -7.94 12.81 -2.94
CA PHE A 311 -6.60 12.91 -3.50
C PHE A 311 -6.54 13.65 -4.84
N ASP A 312 -7.67 14.03 -5.42
CA ASP A 312 -7.78 14.56 -6.79
C ASP A 312 -7.29 13.58 -7.86
N TRP A 313 -7.45 12.26 -7.61
CA TRP A 313 -7.09 11.22 -8.57
C TRP A 313 -8.29 10.80 -9.41
N HIS A 314 -8.19 11.00 -10.71
CA HIS A 314 -9.24 10.69 -11.68
C HIS A 314 -9.09 9.27 -12.26
N SER A 315 -7.90 8.68 -12.13
CA SER A 315 -7.57 7.33 -12.58
C SER A 315 -7.96 7.07 -14.05
N ASN A 316 -7.71 8.06 -14.92
CA ASN A 316 -8.08 8.01 -16.33
C ASN A 316 -7.26 6.99 -17.14
N ASN A 317 -6.08 6.63 -16.64
CA ASN A 317 -5.21 5.63 -17.28
C ASN A 317 -5.58 4.18 -16.94
N ILE A 318 -6.56 3.98 -16.05
CA ILE A 318 -7.03 2.64 -15.65
C ILE A 318 -8.36 2.35 -16.34
N SER A 319 -8.46 1.24 -17.07
CA SER A 319 -9.72 0.84 -17.74
C SER A 319 -10.82 0.54 -16.71
N THR A 320 -12.08 0.73 -17.09
CA THR A 320 -13.24 0.44 -16.23
C THR A 320 -13.24 -1.02 -15.79
N ASN A 321 -12.90 -1.95 -16.67
CA ASN A 321 -12.82 -3.37 -16.34
C ASN A 321 -11.72 -3.64 -15.32
N GLN A 322 -10.55 -3.01 -15.46
CA GLN A 322 -9.47 -3.09 -14.49
C GLN A 322 -9.87 -2.52 -13.13
N LYS A 323 -10.58 -1.37 -13.10
CA LYS A 323 -11.09 -0.80 -11.84
C LYS A 323 -12.06 -1.75 -11.13
N ILE A 324 -13.02 -2.32 -11.87
CA ILE A 324 -13.99 -3.28 -11.32
C ILE A 324 -13.27 -4.50 -10.72
N ALA A 325 -12.28 -5.05 -11.42
CA ALA A 325 -11.49 -6.18 -10.96
C ALA A 325 -10.66 -5.81 -9.72
N ALA A 326 -9.87 -4.73 -9.82
CA ALA A 326 -8.87 -4.39 -8.81
C ALA A 326 -9.48 -3.83 -7.52
N TYR A 327 -10.55 -3.05 -7.60
CA TYR A 327 -11.16 -2.47 -6.41
C TYR A 327 -11.83 -3.51 -5.50
N ALA A 328 -12.14 -4.70 -6.05
CA ALA A 328 -12.56 -5.85 -5.26
C ALA A 328 -11.44 -6.39 -4.33
N HIS A 329 -10.18 -6.09 -4.65
CA HIS A 329 -9.00 -6.55 -3.93
C HIS A 329 -8.19 -5.42 -3.30
N LEU A 330 -8.65 -4.15 -3.45
CA LEU A 330 -7.91 -2.97 -3.02
C LEU A 330 -7.79 -2.89 -1.51
N TYR A 331 -8.92 -3.01 -0.80
CA TYR A 331 -8.97 -2.66 0.61
C TYR A 331 -8.64 -3.81 1.55
N SER A 332 -7.86 -3.49 2.56
CA SER A 332 -7.55 -4.33 3.70
C SER A 332 -7.54 -3.48 4.98
N PHE A 333 -7.22 -4.11 6.11
CA PHE A 333 -7.22 -3.45 7.41
C PHE A 333 -5.87 -2.76 7.67
N ALA A 334 -5.92 -1.59 8.32
CA ALA A 334 -4.77 -0.89 8.87
C ALA A 334 -5.12 -0.29 10.23
N SER A 335 -4.13 -0.01 11.08
CA SER A 335 -4.39 0.63 12.37
C SER A 335 -4.76 2.10 12.20
N VAL A 336 -5.63 2.60 13.05
CA VAL A 336 -5.89 4.05 13.16
C VAL A 336 -4.60 4.78 13.51
N LYS A 337 -3.73 4.21 14.37
CA LYS A 337 -2.46 4.82 14.77
C LYS A 337 -1.53 5.07 13.58
N SER A 338 -1.46 4.14 12.61
CA SER A 338 -0.64 4.37 11.41
C SER A 338 -1.19 5.49 10.52
N VAL A 339 -2.50 5.68 10.45
CA VAL A 339 -3.12 6.84 9.76
C VAL A 339 -2.86 8.14 10.51
N VAL A 340 -2.98 8.12 11.84
CA VAL A 340 -2.61 9.28 12.68
C VAL A 340 -1.15 9.65 12.49
N HIS A 341 -0.26 8.66 12.36
CA HIS A 341 1.15 8.89 12.07
C HIS A 341 1.35 9.62 10.72
N TRP A 342 0.63 9.20 9.66
CA TRP A 342 0.63 9.93 8.39
C TRP A 342 0.17 11.38 8.55
N PHE A 343 -0.87 11.63 9.34
CA PHE A 343 -1.31 13.01 9.62
C PHE A 343 -0.27 13.82 10.38
N GLN A 344 0.49 13.22 11.29
CA GLN A 344 1.63 13.88 11.95
C GLN A 344 2.73 14.23 10.95
N ILE A 345 3.10 13.31 10.06
CA ILE A 345 4.10 13.52 9.00
C ILE A 345 3.68 14.66 8.08
N MET A 346 2.45 14.64 7.58
CA MET A 346 1.92 15.68 6.69
C MET A 346 1.87 17.05 7.40
N ARG A 347 1.33 17.10 8.63
CA ARG A 347 1.24 18.33 9.41
C ARG A 347 2.59 18.98 9.69
N ASN A 348 3.61 18.17 9.97
CA ASN A 348 4.94 18.63 10.32
C ASN A 348 5.86 18.78 9.09
N ALA A 349 5.38 18.42 7.89
CA ALA A 349 6.13 18.34 6.64
C ALA A 349 7.51 17.66 6.83
N ALA A 350 7.53 16.59 7.63
CA ALA A 350 8.76 15.90 8.02
C ALA A 350 8.52 14.40 8.13
N PHE A 351 9.37 13.61 7.49
CA PHE A 351 9.37 12.16 7.65
C PHE A 351 10.03 11.80 8.99
N GLN A 352 9.21 11.57 9.98
CA GLN A 352 9.60 11.44 11.38
C GLN A 352 8.93 10.24 12.04
N MET A 353 9.44 9.83 13.20
CA MET A 353 8.86 8.83 14.06
C MET A 353 7.53 9.32 14.66
N TYR A 354 6.73 8.40 15.14
CA TYR A 354 5.44 8.69 15.76
C TYR A 354 5.63 9.56 17.01
N ASP A 355 4.78 10.58 17.16
CA ASP A 355 4.75 11.46 18.32
C ASP A 355 3.79 10.91 19.37
N ASP A 356 4.34 10.29 20.41
CA ASP A 356 3.58 9.71 21.54
C ASP A 356 3.08 10.77 22.53
N ASP A 357 3.71 11.94 22.63
CA ASP A 357 3.42 12.98 23.64
C ASP A 357 2.02 13.60 23.48
N VAL A 358 1.42 13.40 22.33
CA VAL A 358 0.08 13.89 22.02
C VAL A 358 -1.00 13.21 22.89
N LEU A 359 -0.68 12.13 23.56
CA LEU A 359 -1.61 11.40 24.45
C LEU A 359 -1.58 11.88 25.89
N SER A 360 -0.69 12.80 26.24
CA SER A 360 -0.65 13.39 27.60
C SER A 360 -1.63 14.56 27.71
N PRO A 361 -2.85 14.35 28.27
CA PRO A 361 -3.87 15.41 28.36
C PRO A 361 -3.55 16.46 29.42
N ILE A 362 -2.47 16.31 30.20
CA ILE A 362 -2.19 17.12 31.40
C ILE A 362 -0.70 17.51 31.39
N SER A 363 -0.21 18.17 30.37
CA SER A 363 0.97 18.99 30.54
C SER A 363 0.52 20.43 30.79
N LEU A 364 0.49 20.83 32.05
CA LEU A 364 0.22 22.20 32.48
C LEU A 364 1.39 23.15 32.13
N THR A 365 2.49 22.62 31.61
CA THR A 365 3.65 23.37 31.14
C THR A 365 3.75 23.26 29.62
N SER A 366 3.24 24.24 28.93
CA SER A 366 3.09 24.29 27.46
C SER A 366 4.37 24.61 26.69
N VAL A 367 5.50 24.10 27.08
CA VAL A 367 6.70 24.15 26.26
C VAL A 367 7.16 22.71 26.05
N SER A 368 6.58 22.04 25.09
CA SER A 368 7.12 20.77 24.60
C SER A 368 8.48 21.05 23.96
N SER A 369 9.52 20.81 24.72
CA SER A 369 10.92 20.79 24.22
C SER A 369 11.20 19.55 23.39
N TYR A 370 10.26 18.61 23.31
CA TYR A 370 10.36 17.35 22.58
C TYR A 370 9.86 17.51 21.15
N ARG A 371 10.67 17.05 20.21
CA ARG A 371 10.26 16.84 18.83
C ARG A 371 10.57 15.39 18.44
N PRO A 372 9.66 14.67 17.80
CA PRO A 372 9.94 13.34 17.31
C PRO A 372 11.19 13.33 16.43
N ALA A 373 12.00 12.29 16.56
CA ALA A 373 13.18 12.13 15.72
C ALA A 373 12.77 11.95 14.25
N ARG A 374 13.47 12.59 13.34
CA ARG A 374 13.31 12.35 11.91
C ARG A 374 14.00 11.03 11.55
N PHE A 375 13.42 10.30 10.63
CA PHE A 375 14.12 9.17 10.04
C PHE A 375 15.36 9.67 9.28
N PRO A 376 16.56 9.14 9.57
CA PRO A 376 17.81 9.64 8.96
C PRO A 376 18.00 9.08 7.54
N THR A 377 17.07 9.37 6.64
CA THR A 377 16.99 8.78 5.29
C THR A 377 18.20 9.08 4.42
N ARG A 378 18.94 10.16 4.69
CA ARG A 378 20.22 10.47 4.02
C ARG A 378 21.31 9.44 4.30
N ASN A 379 21.17 8.63 5.36
CA ASN A 379 22.14 7.59 5.73
C ASN A 379 21.91 6.28 4.97
N ILE A 380 20.91 6.18 4.13
CA ILE A 380 20.66 5.00 3.32
C ILE A 380 21.78 4.85 2.30
N VAL A 381 22.42 3.68 2.31
CA VAL A 381 23.54 3.32 1.40
C VAL A 381 23.03 2.51 0.21
N THR A 382 21.94 1.78 0.38
CA THR A 382 21.28 1.03 -0.70
C THR A 382 20.93 1.96 -1.86
N PRO A 383 21.23 1.61 -3.12
CA PRO A 383 20.79 2.34 -4.30
C PRO A 383 19.25 2.51 -4.31
N ILE A 384 18.79 3.73 -4.61
CA ILE A 384 17.36 4.07 -4.61
C ILE A 384 16.95 4.54 -6.00
N VAL A 385 15.86 3.94 -6.52
CA VAL A 385 15.23 4.34 -7.78
C VAL A 385 13.78 4.70 -7.50
N LEU A 386 13.40 5.94 -7.77
CA LEU A 386 12.04 6.46 -7.62
C LEU A 386 11.35 6.50 -8.97
N LEU A 387 10.20 5.82 -9.10
CA LEU A 387 9.30 5.95 -10.24
C LEU A 387 8.00 6.60 -9.76
N TYR A 388 7.69 7.79 -10.24
CA TYR A 388 6.55 8.56 -9.77
C TYR A 388 5.74 9.19 -10.89
N GLY A 389 4.44 9.32 -10.69
CA GLY A 389 3.57 10.02 -11.61
C GLY A 389 3.68 11.54 -11.41
N ASP A 390 3.76 12.31 -12.51
CA ASP A 390 3.79 13.79 -12.45
C ASP A 390 2.42 14.39 -12.04
N LYS A 391 1.36 13.56 -12.00
CA LYS A 391 0.02 13.91 -11.52
C LYS A 391 -0.34 13.29 -10.17
N ASP A 392 0.62 12.66 -9.51
CA ASP A 392 0.41 12.10 -8.17
C ASP A 392 0.48 13.19 -7.10
N SER A 393 -0.65 13.53 -6.52
CA SER A 393 -0.78 14.58 -5.50
C SER A 393 -0.05 14.28 -4.18
N LEU A 394 0.32 13.03 -3.92
CA LEU A 394 1.07 12.63 -2.71
C LEU A 394 2.58 12.73 -2.87
N VAL A 395 3.08 12.90 -4.11
CA VAL A 395 4.52 12.96 -4.39
C VAL A 395 4.96 14.42 -4.54
N HIS A 396 5.81 14.88 -3.65
CA HIS A 396 6.55 16.14 -3.80
C HIS A 396 8.03 15.80 -3.97
N ILE A 397 8.43 15.60 -5.22
CA ILE A 397 9.72 15.00 -5.56
C ILE A 397 10.92 15.83 -5.05
N GLU A 398 10.86 17.15 -5.15
CA GLU A 398 11.93 18.04 -4.67
C GLU A 398 12.16 17.89 -3.16
N THR A 399 11.06 17.86 -2.38
CA THR A 399 11.13 17.65 -0.93
C THR A 399 11.68 16.27 -0.58
N MET A 400 11.35 15.25 -1.38
CA MET A 400 11.86 13.91 -1.17
C MET A 400 13.35 13.83 -1.47
N LEU A 401 13.80 14.33 -2.63
CA LEU A 401 15.22 14.32 -3.01
C LEU A 401 16.07 15.13 -2.01
N ALA A 402 15.55 16.21 -1.48
CA ALA A 402 16.24 16.97 -0.43
C ALA A 402 16.46 16.19 0.88
N GLN A 403 15.70 15.11 1.11
CA GLN A 403 15.78 14.27 2.31
C GLN A 403 16.43 12.90 2.05
N LEU A 404 16.72 12.57 0.80
CA LEU A 404 17.32 11.30 0.38
C LEU A 404 18.82 11.46 0.06
N PRO A 405 19.58 10.35 -0.05
CA PRO A 405 20.97 10.40 -0.48
C PRO A 405 21.12 10.93 -1.91
N GLU A 406 22.27 11.54 -2.22
CA GLU A 406 22.58 12.10 -3.55
C GLU A 406 22.58 11.06 -4.67
N HIS A 407 22.85 9.78 -4.35
CA HIS A 407 22.80 8.68 -5.32
C HIS A 407 21.38 8.21 -5.68
N THR A 408 20.34 8.88 -5.20
CA THR A 408 18.95 8.57 -5.54
C THR A 408 18.64 8.97 -6.98
N ILE A 409 18.13 8.02 -7.76
CA ILE A 409 17.67 8.25 -9.13
C ILE A 409 16.17 8.45 -9.10
N ALA A 410 15.65 9.48 -9.76
CA ALA A 410 14.23 9.74 -9.86
C ALA A 410 13.77 9.86 -11.32
N LYS A 411 12.71 9.14 -11.67
CA LYS A 411 12.09 9.18 -12.99
C LYS A 411 10.61 9.53 -12.90
N ALA A 412 10.21 10.61 -13.55
CA ALA A 412 8.81 10.98 -13.71
C ALA A 412 8.14 10.14 -14.81
N LEU A 413 6.92 9.71 -14.54
CA LEU A 413 6.01 9.08 -15.49
C LEU A 413 4.94 10.09 -15.86
N HIS A 414 4.94 10.51 -17.13
CA HIS A 414 4.09 11.59 -17.59
C HIS A 414 2.61 11.16 -17.60
N THR A 415 1.73 12.02 -17.09
CA THR A 415 0.27 11.82 -16.94
C THR A 415 -0.16 10.72 -15.96
N TYR A 416 0.77 10.09 -15.25
CA TYR A 416 0.45 9.07 -14.27
C TYR A 416 0.02 9.68 -12.93
N GLU A 417 -1.05 9.14 -12.38
CA GLU A 417 -1.49 9.33 -10.99
C GLU A 417 -1.02 8.14 -10.14
N HIS A 418 -1.31 8.15 -8.85
CA HIS A 418 -0.81 7.19 -7.88
C HIS A 418 -1.06 5.71 -8.23
N LEU A 419 -2.33 5.35 -8.49
CA LEU A 419 -2.73 3.98 -8.79
C LEU A 419 -2.39 3.55 -10.22
N ASP A 420 -2.15 4.51 -11.13
CA ASP A 420 -1.80 4.21 -12.52
C ASP A 420 -0.49 3.42 -12.62
N ILE A 421 0.43 3.62 -11.67
CA ILE A 421 1.73 2.91 -11.61
C ILE A 421 1.55 1.40 -11.41
N LEU A 422 0.46 0.99 -10.74
CA LEU A 422 0.13 -0.43 -10.56
C LEU A 422 -0.77 -0.98 -11.68
N TRP A 423 -1.80 -0.19 -12.07
CA TRP A 423 -2.94 -0.72 -12.82
C TRP A 423 -3.20 0.00 -14.14
N GLY A 424 -2.38 0.98 -14.49
CA GLY A 424 -2.49 1.72 -15.74
C GLY A 424 -2.37 0.81 -16.97
N LYS A 425 -3.06 1.19 -18.03
CA LYS A 425 -3.09 0.43 -19.30
C LYS A 425 -1.71 0.28 -19.94
N ASP A 426 -0.81 1.22 -19.73
CA ASP A 426 0.51 1.27 -20.35
C ASP A 426 1.68 0.94 -19.39
N VAL A 427 1.40 0.39 -18.17
CA VAL A 427 2.45 0.02 -17.19
C VAL A 427 3.48 -0.95 -17.76
N HIS A 428 3.09 -1.79 -18.72
CA HIS A 428 3.99 -2.73 -19.43
C HIS A 428 5.00 -2.03 -20.34
N LYS A 429 4.75 -0.76 -20.73
CA LYS A 429 5.64 0.06 -21.53
C LYS A 429 6.46 1.04 -20.69
N ASP A 430 5.81 1.64 -19.68
CA ASP A 430 6.34 2.82 -19.00
C ASP A 430 6.94 2.50 -17.63
N VAL A 431 6.40 1.50 -16.91
CA VAL A 431 6.82 1.15 -15.53
C VAL A 431 7.67 -0.11 -15.51
N ILE A 432 7.16 -1.21 -16.07
CA ILE A 432 7.83 -2.52 -15.95
C ILE A 432 9.23 -2.51 -16.59
N PRO A 433 9.48 -1.92 -17.77
CA PRO A 433 10.83 -1.86 -18.34
C PRO A 433 11.82 -1.08 -17.45
N GLU A 434 11.37 -0.03 -16.78
CA GLU A 434 12.23 0.73 -15.86
C GLU A 434 12.61 -0.09 -14.63
N VAL A 435 11.64 -0.83 -14.07
CA VAL A 435 11.89 -1.76 -12.96
C VAL A 435 12.90 -2.84 -13.38
N LEU A 436 12.72 -3.45 -14.55
CA LEU A 436 13.64 -4.48 -15.04
C LEU A 436 15.04 -3.93 -15.26
N ARG A 437 15.20 -2.76 -15.88
CA ARG A 437 16.50 -2.09 -16.03
C ARG A 437 17.18 -1.83 -14.71
N ALA A 438 16.45 -1.33 -13.70
CA ALA A 438 17.02 -1.09 -12.38
C ALA A 438 17.45 -2.42 -11.70
N LEU A 439 16.64 -3.47 -11.81
CA LEU A 439 17.00 -4.78 -11.27
C LEU A 439 18.26 -5.35 -11.93
N GLU A 440 18.35 -5.32 -13.26
CA GLU A 440 19.51 -5.80 -14.03
C GLU A 440 20.78 -5.00 -13.71
N PHE A 441 20.67 -3.68 -13.60
CA PHE A 441 21.80 -2.80 -13.35
C PHE A 441 22.43 -3.03 -11.96
N TYR A 442 21.60 -3.19 -10.93
CA TYR A 442 22.06 -3.33 -9.54
C TYR A 442 22.22 -4.78 -9.08
N TYR A 443 21.98 -5.77 -9.96
CA TYR A 443 22.22 -7.16 -9.59
C TYR A 443 23.72 -7.48 -9.57
N PRO A 444 24.23 -8.22 -8.55
CA PRO A 444 25.65 -8.56 -8.47
C PRO A 444 26.13 -9.38 -9.68
N LYS A 445 27.27 -9.00 -10.26
CA LYS A 445 27.82 -9.61 -11.47
C LYS A 445 28.19 -11.09 -11.37
N ASP A 446 28.56 -11.50 -10.15
CA ASP A 446 29.10 -12.83 -9.91
C ASP A 446 28.07 -13.94 -10.11
N GLU A 447 26.82 -13.59 -10.31
CA GLU A 447 25.69 -14.52 -10.49
C GLU A 447 25.06 -14.49 -11.91
N LEU A 448 25.40 -13.52 -12.77
CA LEU A 448 24.95 -13.41 -14.16
C LEU A 448 26.08 -12.83 -15.04
N GLY A 449 26.76 -13.66 -15.74
CA GLY A 449 27.99 -13.31 -16.45
C GLY A 449 27.89 -12.37 -17.65
N GLU A 450 27.49 -11.11 -17.56
CA GLU A 450 27.85 -9.95 -18.38
C GLU A 450 27.05 -8.71 -18.03
N ARG A 451 27.65 -7.54 -18.06
CA ARG A 451 27.05 -6.24 -17.63
C ARG A 451 26.57 -5.40 -18.79
N LEU A 452 25.46 -4.66 -18.55
CA LEU A 452 25.21 -3.36 -19.20
C LEU A 452 26.16 -2.30 -18.57
N THR A 453 26.77 -1.46 -19.39
CA THR A 453 27.66 -0.38 -18.94
C THR A 453 26.84 0.87 -18.61
N CYS A 454 27.40 1.81 -17.83
CA CYS A 454 26.75 3.09 -17.49
C CYS A 454 26.25 3.85 -18.77
N ASP A 455 26.92 3.68 -19.90
CA ASP A 455 26.59 4.34 -21.15
C ASP A 455 25.30 3.81 -21.79
N ASP A 456 24.89 2.58 -21.50
CA ASP A 456 23.66 1.99 -22.01
C ASP A 456 22.40 2.57 -21.31
N ILE A 457 22.57 3.11 -20.10
CA ILE A 457 21.50 3.74 -19.32
C ILE A 457 21.38 5.23 -19.62
N THR A 458 22.49 5.93 -19.88
CA THR A 458 22.50 7.37 -20.19
C THR A 458 21.89 7.68 -21.55
N ASN A 459 21.99 6.76 -22.52
CA ASN A 459 21.35 6.92 -23.83
C ASN A 459 19.82 6.73 -23.81
N THR A 460 19.24 6.36 -22.65
CA THR A 460 17.80 6.10 -22.53
C THR A 460 17.18 6.93 -21.38
N THR A 461 17.39 8.25 -21.35
CA THR A 461 16.63 9.23 -20.54
C THR A 461 16.62 9.05 -19.00
N MET A 462 17.54 8.29 -18.42
CA MET A 462 17.89 8.46 -17.00
C MET A 462 19.14 9.33 -16.92
N ASN A 463 19.02 10.52 -16.39
CA ASN A 463 20.16 11.42 -16.14
C ASN A 463 20.73 11.07 -14.75
N PRO A 464 21.91 10.43 -14.62
CA PRO A 464 22.46 10.09 -13.30
C PRO A 464 23.39 11.16 -12.75
N CYS A 465 23.42 12.35 -13.34
CA CYS A 465 24.30 13.43 -12.91
C CYS A 465 23.55 14.75 -12.91
N ILE A 466 23.01 15.13 -11.77
CA ILE A 466 23.11 16.48 -11.17
C ILE A 466 22.87 16.33 -9.68
#